data_a544446086e6a7d95e340314df06711c
#
_entry.id   a544446086e6a7d95e340314df06711c
#
_cell.length_a   1.000
_cell.length_b   1.000
_cell.length_c   1.000
_cell.angle_alpha   90.00
_cell.angle_beta   90.00
_cell.angle_gamma   90.00
#
_symmetry.space_group_name_H-M   'P 1'
#
loop_
_entity.id
_entity.type
_entity.pdbx_description
1 polymer ?
#
loop_
_entity_poly.entity_id
_entity_poly.type
_entity_poly.pdbx_seq_one_letter_code
_entity_poly.pdbx_strand_id
1 'polypeptide(L)'
;MGKLRVLLITRECLRTDSNEGNVLLGLFSGIDAEYANIYCKPGLPDNSLCGGYFQLTDKMALENILHRKPMGRRVQCENGINAAQTAEVEKRGFYDFFRRHNLPVFHAARECLWSMADFRSGELDSFVRGFVPDVIFAPLCYSMYVLAVQRYVISLAGCPAVTYIYDDLYSLRQVS
;
A
#
# COMPACT_ATOMS: atom_id res chain seq x y z
N MET A 1 -10.94 10.46 26.28
CA MET A 1 -11.23 10.07 24.90
C MET A 1 -9.98 9.46 24.33
N GLY A 2 -10.05 8.29 23.69
CA GLY A 2 -8.91 7.71 22.98
C GLY A 2 -8.52 8.58 21.77
N LYS A 3 -7.28 8.43 21.27
CA LYS A 3 -6.87 9.06 20.02
C LYS A 3 -7.64 8.46 18.85
N LEU A 4 -7.92 9.28 17.83
CA LEU A 4 -8.51 8.83 16.57
C LEU A 4 -7.58 7.84 15.89
N ARG A 5 -8.08 6.68 15.46
CA ARG A 5 -7.29 5.66 14.75
C ARG A 5 -7.60 5.66 13.26
N VAL A 6 -6.60 6.04 12.47
CA VAL A 6 -6.69 6.23 11.03
C VAL A 6 -5.91 5.12 10.31
N LEU A 7 -6.60 4.30 9.52
CA LEU A 7 -5.97 3.30 8.68
C LEU A 7 -5.80 3.84 7.27
N LEU A 8 -4.55 3.99 6.83
CA LEU A 8 -4.19 4.45 5.50
C LEU A 8 -4.05 3.25 4.56
N ILE A 9 -4.67 3.31 3.37
CA ILE A 9 -4.51 2.26 2.36
C ILE A 9 -3.96 2.91 1.10
N THR A 10 -2.66 2.79 0.89
CA THR A 10 -1.93 3.49 -0.16
C THR A 10 -1.33 2.53 -1.19
N ARG A 11 -0.95 3.04 -2.33
CA ARG A 11 -0.22 2.25 -3.33
C ARG A 11 1.21 2.00 -2.91
N GLU A 12 1.88 2.99 -2.34
CA GLU A 12 3.27 2.96 -1.87
C GLU A 12 3.32 3.15 -0.35
N CYS A 13 4.38 2.66 0.30
CA CYS A 13 4.58 3.01 1.70
C CYS A 13 4.84 4.50 1.86
N LEU A 14 4.46 5.05 3.00
CA LEU A 14 4.74 6.45 3.33
C LEU A 14 6.25 6.63 3.48
N ARG A 15 6.84 7.43 2.59
CA ARG A 15 8.26 7.75 2.58
C ARG A 15 8.47 9.23 2.35
N THR A 16 9.53 9.75 2.95
CA THR A 16 9.92 11.16 2.81
C THR A 16 10.54 11.46 1.44
N ASP A 17 10.98 10.44 0.71
CA ASP A 17 11.56 10.56 -0.63
C ASP A 17 10.57 10.30 -1.78
N SER A 18 9.29 10.05 -1.49
CA SER A 18 8.25 9.84 -2.49
C SER A 18 7.25 11.00 -2.54
N ASN A 19 6.74 11.33 -3.74
CA ASN A 19 5.78 12.43 -3.89
C ASN A 19 4.49 12.17 -3.11
N GLU A 20 3.90 10.98 -3.24
CA GLU A 20 2.69 10.60 -2.51
C GLU A 20 2.93 10.59 -0.99
N GLY A 21 4.08 10.05 -0.57
CA GLY A 21 4.46 10.01 0.84
C GLY A 21 4.59 11.41 1.44
N ASN A 22 5.28 12.33 0.76
CA ASN A 22 5.43 13.70 1.24
C ASN A 22 4.10 14.44 1.39
N VAL A 23 3.18 14.28 0.42
CA VAL A 23 1.85 14.89 0.49
C VAL A 23 1.08 14.34 1.69
N LEU A 24 1.08 13.03 1.88
CA LEU A 24 0.35 12.41 3.00
C LEU A 24 0.99 12.71 4.34
N LEU A 25 2.33 12.68 4.42
CA LEU A 25 3.04 13.06 5.64
C LEU A 25 2.73 14.51 6.02
N GLY A 26 2.72 15.42 5.05
CA GLY A 26 2.32 16.82 5.27
C GLY A 26 0.86 16.94 5.72
N LEU A 27 -0.05 16.17 5.11
CA LEU A 27 -1.48 16.21 5.44
C LEU A 27 -1.75 15.73 6.88
N PHE A 28 -1.02 14.73 7.36
CA PHE A 28 -1.28 14.09 8.65
C PHE A 28 -0.36 14.56 9.78
N SER A 29 0.72 15.29 9.50
CA SER A 29 1.71 15.70 10.49
C SER A 29 1.18 16.59 11.62
N GLY A 30 0.06 17.28 11.41
CA GLY A 30 -0.56 18.16 12.42
C GLY A 30 -1.76 17.56 13.15
N ILE A 31 -2.11 16.31 12.86
CA ILE A 31 -3.32 15.67 13.41
C ILE A 31 -2.91 14.69 14.51
N ASP A 32 -3.44 14.90 15.72
CA ASP A 32 -3.19 14.01 16.87
C ASP A 32 -4.06 12.73 16.74
N ALA A 33 -3.53 11.75 15.99
CA ALA A 33 -4.16 10.47 15.74
C ALA A 33 -3.13 9.33 15.77
N GLU A 34 -3.62 8.11 15.89
CA GLU A 34 -2.82 6.89 15.68
C GLU A 34 -3.00 6.43 14.25
N TYR A 35 -1.88 6.11 13.59
CA TYR A 35 -1.89 5.71 12.20
C TYR A 35 -1.37 4.29 12.01
N ALA A 36 -1.97 3.56 11.07
CA ALA A 36 -1.44 2.34 10.49
C ALA A 36 -1.54 2.42 8.97
N ASN A 37 -0.66 1.74 8.23
CA ASN A 37 -0.64 1.80 6.78
C ASN A 37 -0.61 0.41 6.16
N ILE A 38 -1.53 0.16 5.21
CA ILE A 38 -1.50 -0.97 4.28
C ILE A 38 -1.04 -0.44 2.93
N TYR A 39 -0.02 -1.07 2.32
CA TYR A 39 0.50 -0.62 1.03
C TYR A 39 0.84 -1.79 0.09
N CYS A 40 0.80 -1.52 -1.23
CA CYS A 40 0.80 -2.54 -2.27
C CYS A 40 2.05 -2.54 -3.16
N LYS A 41 3.14 -1.93 -2.72
CA LYS A 41 4.42 -1.90 -3.43
C LYS A 41 5.59 -2.36 -2.56
N PRO A 42 6.70 -2.78 -3.19
CA PRO A 42 7.94 -2.97 -2.45
C PRO A 42 8.47 -1.64 -1.90
N GLY A 43 9.14 -1.71 -0.76
CA GLY A 43 9.70 -0.58 -0.04
C GLY A 43 9.50 -0.75 1.46
N LEU A 44 10.27 -0.02 2.24
CA LEU A 44 10.15 0.04 3.69
C LEU A 44 9.88 1.49 4.10
N PRO A 45 9.09 1.72 5.14
CA PRO A 45 8.84 3.06 5.65
C PRO A 45 10.12 3.65 6.24
N ASP A 46 10.31 4.96 6.07
CA ASP A 46 11.45 5.72 6.57
C ASP A 46 11.06 6.77 7.63
N ASN A 47 9.83 6.68 8.12
CA ASN A 47 9.27 7.61 9.08
C ASN A 47 8.48 6.90 10.18
N SER A 48 8.22 7.60 11.28
CA SER A 48 7.54 7.10 12.48
C SER A 48 6.06 7.52 12.59
N LEU A 49 5.43 8.00 11.51
CA LEU A 49 4.05 8.44 11.55
C LEU A 49 3.10 7.28 11.90
N CYS A 50 3.30 6.12 11.29
CA CYS A 50 2.46 4.96 11.54
C CYS A 50 3.11 4.03 12.58
N GLY A 51 2.31 3.58 13.55
CA GLY A 51 2.72 2.59 14.54
C GLY A 51 2.78 1.16 13.99
N GLY A 52 2.20 0.90 12.82
CA GLY A 52 2.21 -0.40 12.16
C GLY A 52 2.05 -0.30 10.65
N TYR A 53 2.70 -1.22 9.96
CA TYR A 53 2.67 -1.31 8.51
C TYR A 53 2.34 -2.74 8.05
N PHE A 54 1.55 -2.85 6.99
CA PHE A 54 1.26 -4.13 6.33
C PHE A 54 1.56 -4.02 4.84
N GLN A 55 2.44 -4.88 4.36
CA GLN A 55 2.94 -4.87 2.99
C GLN A 55 2.33 -5.99 2.15
N LEU A 56 1.86 -5.64 0.97
CA LEU A 56 1.48 -6.55 -0.11
C LEU A 56 2.35 -6.25 -1.33
N THR A 57 2.85 -7.27 -2.05
CA THR A 57 3.73 -7.06 -3.21
C THR A 57 3.40 -8.00 -4.36
N ASP A 58 3.84 -7.63 -5.58
CA ASP A 58 3.70 -8.48 -6.78
C ASP A 58 4.41 -9.84 -6.60
N LYS A 59 5.55 -9.86 -5.90
CA LYS A 59 6.28 -11.10 -5.59
C LYS A 59 5.43 -12.01 -4.71
N MET A 60 4.77 -11.45 -3.69
CA MET A 60 3.88 -12.22 -2.82
C MET A 60 2.66 -12.74 -3.58
N ALA A 61 2.11 -11.95 -4.52
CA ALA A 61 1.04 -12.39 -5.40
C ALA A 61 1.47 -13.58 -6.26
N LEU A 62 2.65 -13.51 -6.85
CA LEU A 62 3.21 -14.62 -7.62
C LEU A 62 3.46 -15.87 -6.76
N GLU A 63 4.03 -15.71 -5.56
CA GLU A 63 4.24 -16.82 -4.62
C GLU A 63 2.92 -17.43 -4.13
N ASN A 64 1.88 -16.61 -3.97
CA ASN A 64 0.54 -17.08 -3.62
C ASN A 64 -0.04 -17.97 -4.72
N ILE A 65 0.05 -17.55 -5.99
CA ILE A 65 -0.45 -18.33 -7.13
C ILE A 65 0.32 -19.63 -7.29
N LEU A 66 1.66 -19.57 -7.25
CA LEU A 66 2.52 -20.73 -7.54
C LEU A 66 2.61 -21.71 -6.36
N HIS A 67 2.62 -21.20 -5.14
CA HIS A 67 2.92 -22.00 -3.95
C HIS A 67 1.83 -21.95 -2.89
N ARG A 68 0.72 -21.28 -3.16
CA ARG A 68 -0.40 -21.08 -2.21
C ARG A 68 0.02 -20.49 -0.87
N LYS A 69 1.10 -19.72 -0.86
CA LYS A 69 1.55 -19.02 0.35
C LYS A 69 0.58 -17.87 0.68
N PRO A 70 0.29 -17.63 1.97
CA PRO A 70 -0.50 -16.46 2.36
C PRO A 70 0.18 -15.18 1.88
N MET A 71 -0.61 -14.24 1.41
CA MET A 71 -0.12 -12.98 0.86
C MET A 71 -0.11 -11.90 1.95
N GLY A 72 0.97 -11.14 1.99
CA GLY A 72 1.13 -10.02 2.91
C GLY A 72 2.02 -10.33 4.11
N ARG A 73 2.57 -9.27 4.70
CA ARG A 73 3.37 -9.34 5.92
C ARG A 73 3.30 -8.05 6.72
N ARG A 74 3.43 -8.16 8.04
CA ARG A 74 3.66 -7.01 8.91
C ARG A 74 5.09 -6.51 8.73
N VAL A 75 5.23 -5.18 8.70
CA VAL A 75 6.53 -4.50 8.60
C VAL A 75 6.64 -3.55 9.78
N GLN A 76 7.76 -3.58 10.47
CA GLN A 76 8.08 -2.63 11.52
C GLN A 76 9.01 -1.55 10.94
N CYS A 77 8.84 -0.32 11.40
CA CYS A 77 9.79 0.74 11.11
C CYS A 77 11.04 0.46 11.98
N GLU A 78 12.06 -0.12 11.38
CA GLU A 78 13.35 -0.25 12.07
C GLU A 78 14.05 1.12 12.02
N ASN A 79 14.19 1.73 13.18
CA ASN A 79 15.05 2.89 13.39
C ASN A 79 16.51 2.46 13.20
N GLY A 80 16.99 2.41 11.95
CA GLY A 80 18.39 2.07 11.70
C GLY A 80 18.69 1.61 10.28
N ILE A 81 19.76 2.08 9.78
CA ILE A 81 20.40 2.04 8.46
C ILE A 81 20.46 0.65 7.77
N ASN A 82 20.18 -0.44 8.45
CA ASN A 82 20.42 -1.80 7.96
C ASN A 82 19.26 -2.44 7.17
N ALA A 83 18.02 -1.96 7.32
CA ALA A 83 16.87 -2.52 6.60
C ALA A 83 16.81 -2.09 5.13
N ALA A 84 17.34 -0.92 4.81
CA ALA A 84 17.38 -0.38 3.46
C ALA A 84 18.24 -1.22 2.50
N GLN A 85 19.36 -1.76 2.98
CA GLN A 85 20.31 -2.48 2.12
C GLN A 85 19.84 -3.87 1.69
N THR A 86 19.16 -4.62 2.55
CA THR A 86 18.69 -5.98 2.22
C THR A 86 17.49 -5.98 1.28
N ALA A 87 16.65 -4.96 1.33
CA ALA A 87 15.48 -4.83 0.46
C ALA A 87 15.84 -4.27 -0.95
N GLU A 88 16.93 -3.50 -1.06
CA GLU A 88 17.37 -2.91 -2.33
C GLU A 88 18.11 -3.89 -3.24
N VAL A 89 18.86 -4.84 -2.68
CA VAL A 89 19.70 -5.74 -3.47
C VAL A 89 18.88 -6.76 -4.27
N GLU A 90 17.74 -7.23 -3.76
CA GLU A 90 16.90 -8.22 -4.48
C GLU A 90 16.09 -7.65 -5.66
N LYS A 91 16.04 -6.32 -5.85
CA LYS A 91 14.99 -5.68 -6.66
C LYS A 91 15.46 -4.87 -7.86
N ARG A 92 16.73 -4.51 -7.96
CA ARG A 92 17.18 -3.59 -9.02
C ARG A 92 17.02 -4.15 -10.42
N GLY A 93 17.36 -5.42 -10.68
CA GLY A 93 17.37 -5.96 -12.03
C GLY A 93 15.98 -6.16 -12.66
N PHE A 94 15.04 -6.70 -11.93
CA PHE A 94 13.71 -7.05 -12.47
C PHE A 94 12.78 -5.82 -12.58
N TYR A 95 12.79 -4.97 -11.55
CA TYR A 95 11.98 -3.75 -11.54
C TYR A 95 12.50 -2.67 -12.48
N ASP A 96 13.81 -2.52 -12.62
CA ASP A 96 14.40 -1.54 -13.55
C ASP A 96 14.12 -1.92 -15.00
N PHE A 97 14.09 -3.21 -15.33
CA PHE A 97 13.66 -3.67 -16.64
C PHE A 97 12.21 -3.28 -16.94
N PHE A 98 11.29 -3.50 -16.01
CA PHE A 98 9.87 -3.17 -16.18
C PHE A 98 9.60 -1.65 -16.15
N ARG A 99 10.36 -0.90 -15.37
CA ARG A 99 10.26 0.57 -15.30
C ARG A 99 10.76 1.24 -16.58
N ARG A 100 11.75 0.64 -17.23
CA ARG A 100 12.35 1.17 -18.47
C ARG A 100 11.44 1.02 -19.68
N HIS A 101 10.55 0.03 -19.64
CA HIS A 101 9.57 -0.25 -20.69
C HIS A 101 8.17 0.01 -20.15
N ASN A 102 7.73 1.28 -20.17
CA ASN A 102 6.41 1.72 -19.69
C ASN A 102 5.29 1.26 -20.67
N LEU A 103 5.24 -0.04 -20.97
CA LEU A 103 4.29 -0.61 -21.91
C LEU A 103 2.97 -0.95 -21.23
N PRO A 104 1.82 -0.64 -21.84
CA PRO A 104 0.47 -0.95 -21.30
C PRO A 104 0.29 -2.43 -20.94
N VAL A 105 1.00 -3.32 -21.66
CA VAL A 105 1.01 -4.76 -21.43
C VAL A 105 1.46 -5.13 -20.02
N PHE A 106 2.42 -4.40 -19.44
CA PHE A 106 2.91 -4.70 -18.08
C PHE A 106 1.89 -4.31 -17.01
N HIS A 107 1.15 -3.23 -17.24
CA HIS A 107 0.04 -2.86 -16.36
C HIS A 107 -1.05 -3.94 -16.41
N ALA A 108 -1.43 -4.38 -17.60
CA ALA A 108 -2.42 -5.43 -17.77
C ALA A 108 -1.96 -6.77 -17.16
N ALA A 109 -0.69 -7.15 -17.36
CA ALA A 109 -0.12 -8.37 -16.78
C ALA A 109 -0.12 -8.32 -15.23
N ARG A 110 0.16 -7.15 -14.65
CA ARG A 110 0.10 -6.95 -13.20
C ARG A 110 -1.32 -7.04 -12.66
N GLU A 111 -2.28 -6.39 -13.31
CA GLU A 111 -3.69 -6.48 -12.93
C GLU A 111 -4.19 -7.94 -13.04
N CYS A 112 -3.78 -8.66 -14.08
CA CYS A 112 -4.08 -10.09 -14.24
C CYS A 112 -3.46 -10.92 -13.10
N LEU A 113 -2.18 -10.70 -12.76
CA LEU A 113 -1.50 -11.36 -11.65
C LEU A 113 -2.28 -11.20 -10.34
N TRP A 114 -2.65 -9.98 -10.02
CA TRP A 114 -3.38 -9.69 -8.78
C TRP A 114 -4.82 -10.21 -8.79
N SER A 115 -5.47 -10.29 -9.95
CA SER A 115 -6.80 -10.87 -10.05
C SER A 115 -6.83 -12.37 -9.79
N MET A 116 -5.69 -13.07 -10.01
CA MET A 116 -5.52 -14.50 -9.75
C MET A 116 -5.04 -14.79 -8.33
N ALA A 117 -4.39 -13.82 -7.68
CA ALA A 117 -3.86 -13.97 -6.33
C ALA A 117 -4.94 -13.71 -5.27
N ASP A 118 -4.92 -14.50 -4.19
CA ASP A 118 -5.77 -14.24 -3.03
C ASP A 118 -4.98 -13.50 -1.95
N PHE A 119 -5.20 -12.18 -1.89
CA PHE A 119 -4.59 -11.32 -0.87
C PHE A 119 -5.34 -11.35 0.48
N ARG A 120 -6.50 -12.01 0.54
CA ARG A 120 -7.33 -12.14 1.75
C ARG A 120 -6.69 -13.15 2.69
N SER A 121 -5.74 -12.69 3.48
CA SER A 121 -5.02 -13.54 4.43
C SER A 121 -5.48 -13.28 5.86
N GLY A 122 -5.42 -14.33 6.72
CA GLY A 122 -5.69 -14.17 8.13
C GLY A 122 -4.77 -13.17 8.82
N GLU A 123 -3.56 -12.92 8.28
CA GLU A 123 -2.65 -11.90 8.78
C GLU A 123 -3.14 -10.48 8.48
N LEU A 124 -3.67 -10.24 7.27
CA LEU A 124 -4.30 -8.97 6.91
C LEU A 124 -5.52 -8.71 7.80
N ASP A 125 -6.38 -9.72 7.95
CA ASP A 125 -7.57 -9.61 8.81
C ASP A 125 -7.18 -9.30 10.26
N SER A 126 -6.18 -10.00 10.78
CA SER A 126 -5.66 -9.79 12.13
C SER A 126 -5.02 -8.40 12.30
N PHE A 127 -4.38 -7.88 11.25
CA PHE A 127 -3.82 -6.53 11.26
C PHE A 127 -4.92 -5.47 11.35
N VAL A 128 -5.94 -5.56 10.50
CA VAL A 128 -7.06 -4.61 10.47
C VAL A 128 -7.88 -4.67 11.75
N ARG A 129 -8.27 -5.88 12.17
CA ARG A 129 -9.06 -6.09 13.39
C ARG A 129 -8.28 -5.74 14.66
N GLY A 130 -6.98 -5.95 14.68
CA GLY A 130 -6.13 -5.58 15.82
C GLY A 130 -5.90 -4.08 15.95
N PHE A 131 -5.88 -3.35 14.83
CA PHE A 131 -5.78 -1.89 14.84
C PHE A 131 -7.13 -1.24 15.19
N VAL A 132 -8.27 -1.83 14.82
CA VAL A 132 -9.64 -1.31 15.08
C VAL A 132 -9.75 0.15 14.61
N PRO A 133 -9.69 0.44 13.31
CA PRO A 133 -9.71 1.81 12.82
C PRO A 133 -11.05 2.50 13.08
N ASP A 134 -11.02 3.77 13.44
CA ASP A 134 -12.21 4.63 13.52
C ASP A 134 -12.58 5.18 12.14
N VAL A 135 -11.56 5.36 11.27
CA VAL A 135 -11.72 5.83 9.88
C VAL A 135 -10.64 5.23 8.98
N ILE A 136 -11.00 4.95 7.74
CA ILE A 136 -10.07 4.54 6.69
C ILE A 136 -9.84 5.72 5.75
N PHE A 137 -8.57 6.00 5.45
CA PHE A 137 -8.19 6.94 4.40
C PHE A 137 -7.63 6.15 3.21
N ALA A 138 -8.37 6.21 2.09
CA ALA A 138 -8.11 5.43 0.89
C ALA A 138 -8.01 6.36 -0.33
N PRO A 139 -6.81 6.88 -0.69
CA PRO A 139 -6.64 7.72 -1.87
C PRO A 139 -7.09 6.99 -3.13
N LEU A 140 -7.76 7.71 -4.03
CA LEU A 140 -8.15 7.15 -5.31
C LEU A 140 -6.91 6.92 -6.17
N CYS A 141 -6.81 5.72 -6.74
CA CYS A 141 -5.73 5.35 -7.65
C CYS A 141 -6.28 4.58 -8.86
N TYR A 142 -5.51 4.53 -9.95
CA TYR A 142 -5.90 3.84 -11.18
C TYR A 142 -5.68 2.32 -11.16
N SER A 143 -5.05 1.79 -10.12
CA SER A 143 -4.71 0.37 -10.04
C SER A 143 -5.89 -0.41 -9.48
N MET A 144 -6.49 -1.29 -10.28
CA MET A 144 -7.65 -2.10 -9.89
C MET A 144 -7.36 -2.99 -8.68
N TYR A 145 -6.13 -3.54 -8.60
CA TYR A 145 -5.74 -4.36 -7.46
C TYR A 145 -5.70 -3.57 -6.15
N VAL A 146 -5.25 -2.31 -6.16
CA VAL A 146 -5.27 -1.45 -4.96
C VAL A 146 -6.71 -1.15 -4.56
N LEU A 147 -7.57 -0.84 -5.52
CA LEU A 147 -9.00 -0.65 -5.28
C LEU A 147 -9.67 -1.91 -4.71
N ALA A 148 -9.25 -3.10 -5.16
CA ALA A 148 -9.75 -4.36 -4.62
C ALA A 148 -9.35 -4.54 -3.15
N VAL A 149 -8.10 -4.24 -2.80
CA VAL A 149 -7.61 -4.25 -1.40
C VAL A 149 -8.37 -3.23 -0.56
N GLN A 150 -8.53 -2.00 -1.06
CA GLN A 150 -9.29 -0.94 -0.36
C GLN A 150 -10.72 -1.39 -0.07
N ARG A 151 -11.44 -1.90 -1.08
CA ARG A 151 -12.81 -2.40 -0.91
C ARG A 151 -12.92 -3.52 0.11
N TYR A 152 -11.98 -4.46 0.07
CA TYR A 152 -11.96 -5.56 1.02
C TYR A 152 -11.74 -5.07 2.46
N VAL A 153 -10.74 -4.23 2.68
CA VAL A 153 -10.40 -3.71 4.00
C VAL A 153 -11.51 -2.81 4.57
N ILE A 154 -12.13 -1.97 3.71
CA ILE A 154 -13.29 -1.15 4.10
C ILE A 154 -14.45 -2.03 4.55
N SER A 155 -14.75 -3.09 3.79
CA SER A 155 -15.80 -4.05 4.15
C SER A 155 -15.48 -4.81 5.46
N LEU A 156 -14.20 -5.15 5.68
CA LEU A 156 -13.74 -5.88 6.86
C LEU A 156 -13.80 -5.02 8.13
N ALA A 157 -13.39 -3.76 8.03
CA ALA A 157 -13.35 -2.84 9.15
C ALA A 157 -14.74 -2.31 9.55
N GLY A 158 -15.65 -2.14 8.60
CA GLY A 158 -17.00 -1.66 8.84
C GLY A 158 -17.09 -0.22 9.37
N CYS A 159 -16.02 0.57 9.23
CA CYS A 159 -15.96 1.97 9.64
C CYS A 159 -16.05 2.91 8.44
N PRO A 160 -16.30 4.23 8.66
CA PRO A 160 -16.30 5.21 7.57
C PRO A 160 -15.00 5.24 6.79
N ALA A 161 -15.08 5.46 5.47
CA ALA A 161 -13.93 5.61 4.60
C ALA A 161 -13.96 6.98 3.91
N VAL A 162 -12.79 7.63 3.87
CA VAL A 162 -12.56 8.91 3.19
C VAL A 162 -11.62 8.65 2.03
N THR A 163 -11.98 9.17 0.86
CA THR A 163 -11.11 9.14 -0.32
C THR A 163 -10.52 10.52 -0.58
N TYR A 164 -9.31 10.54 -1.11
CA TYR A 164 -8.65 11.76 -1.58
C TYR A 164 -8.29 11.61 -3.05
N ILE A 165 -8.57 12.63 -3.83
CA ILE A 165 -8.31 12.65 -5.28
C ILE A 165 -7.16 13.63 -5.51
N TYR A 166 -5.99 13.11 -5.90
CA TYR A 166 -4.79 13.92 -6.15
C TYR A 166 -4.87 14.70 -7.46
N ASP A 167 -5.48 14.08 -8.50
CA ASP A 167 -5.53 14.62 -9.85
C ASP A 167 -6.93 14.56 -10.41
N ASP A 168 -7.24 15.51 -11.30
CA ASP A 168 -8.46 15.44 -12.11
C ASP A 168 -8.31 14.33 -13.15
N LEU A 169 -8.88 13.18 -12.83
CA LEU A 169 -8.84 11.97 -13.64
C LEU A 169 -9.51 12.12 -15.01
N TYR A 170 -10.33 13.16 -15.20
CA TYR A 170 -11.03 13.41 -16.45
C TYR A 170 -10.18 14.23 -17.44
N SER A 171 -9.36 15.14 -16.95
CA SER A 171 -8.50 15.97 -17.82
C SER A 171 -7.30 15.21 -18.38
N LEU A 172 -6.82 14.14 -17.72
CA LEU A 172 -5.71 13.32 -18.21
C LEU A 172 -6.04 12.49 -19.46
N ARG A 173 -7.30 12.29 -19.80
CA ARG A 173 -7.72 11.61 -21.05
C ARG A 173 -7.48 12.42 -22.32
N GLN A 174 -7.14 13.70 -22.22
CA GLN A 174 -6.98 14.58 -23.39
C GLN A 174 -5.54 14.68 -23.91
N VAL A 175 -4.58 14.00 -23.30
CA VAL A 175 -3.14 14.11 -23.62
C VAL A 175 -2.54 12.79 -24.14
N SER A 176 -3.34 11.85 -24.59
CA SER A 176 -2.86 10.63 -25.27
C SER A 176 -3.23 10.58 -26.72
#